data_8a879cd76ae112cf943536d6d752b9b7
#
_entry.id   8a879cd76ae112cf943536d6d752b9b7
#
_cell.length_a   1.000
_cell.length_b   1.000
_cell.length_c   1.000
_cell.angle_alpha   90.00
_cell.angle_beta   90.00
_cell.angle_gamma   90.00
#
_symmetry.space_group_name_H-M   'P 1'
#
loop_
_entity.id
_entity.type
_entity.pdbx_description
1 polymer ?
#
loop_
_entity_poly.entity_id
_entity_poly.type
_entity_poly.pdbx_seq_one_letter_code
_entity_poly.pdbx_strand_id
1 'polypeptide(L)'
;TAEAQEYGARQKTAAEEAEKTAKELEEKSQAELERVAKMTQEEARDMIVQRIQKEAYHDAGVMVREIEQNAKDEAEKKARNIVAMAIQRCASDHVAETTVSVVSLPNEDMKGRIIGREGRNIRTLETATGVDLIIDDTPEAVIVSAFDPIRREVARIALEKLIADGRIHPARIEEMVDKAKREVDNQIREAGEQAIFETNMHGIHHELVKLLGRMRYRTSYGQNVLQH
;
A
#
# COMPACT_ATOMS: atom_id res chain seq x y z
N THR A 1 -47.70 43.83 6.36
CA THR A 1 -46.65 43.51 5.39
C THR A 1 -46.73 42.02 5.01
N ALA A 2 -46.46 41.67 3.80
CA ALA A 2 -46.69 40.30 3.22
C ALA A 2 -46.08 39.17 4.05
N GLU A 3 -44.88 39.35 4.63
CA GLU A 3 -44.19 38.35 5.48
C GLU A 3 -44.96 37.99 6.77
N ALA A 4 -45.59 38.97 7.41
CA ALA A 4 -46.37 38.73 8.62
C ALA A 4 -47.68 37.97 8.33
N GLN A 5 -48.27 38.13 7.12
CA GLN A 5 -49.41 37.37 6.68
C GLN A 5 -49.05 35.95 6.32
N GLU A 6 -47.87 35.72 5.70
CA GLU A 6 -47.37 34.40 5.37
C GLU A 6 -46.97 33.57 6.61
N TYR A 7 -46.36 34.24 7.61
CA TYR A 7 -46.05 33.60 8.88
C TYR A 7 -47.31 33.22 9.66
N GLY A 8 -48.33 34.10 9.68
CA GLY A 8 -49.65 33.80 10.29
C GLY A 8 -50.39 32.63 9.58
N ALA A 9 -50.28 32.55 8.27
CA ALA A 9 -50.89 31.47 7.51
C ALA A 9 -50.21 30.13 7.80
N ARG A 10 -48.86 30.07 7.86
CA ARG A 10 -48.10 28.87 8.23
C ARG A 10 -48.37 28.40 9.67
N GLN A 11 -48.52 29.31 10.60
CA GLN A 11 -48.92 28.95 11.98
C GLN A 11 -50.32 28.36 12.04
N LYS A 12 -51.24 28.91 11.26
CA LYS A 12 -52.64 28.44 11.23
C LYS A 12 -52.75 27.03 10.60
N THR A 13 -52.02 26.76 9.54
CA THR A 13 -51.98 25.40 8.92
C THR A 13 -51.32 24.39 9.85
N ALA A 14 -50.21 24.75 10.53
CA ALA A 14 -49.58 23.87 11.51
C ALA A 14 -50.46 23.58 12.74
N ALA A 15 -51.26 24.58 13.20
CA ALA A 15 -52.21 24.39 14.28
C ALA A 15 -53.39 23.45 13.84
N GLU A 16 -53.89 23.61 12.65
CA GLU A 16 -54.96 22.77 12.08
C GLU A 16 -54.49 21.31 11.89
N GLU A 17 -53.27 21.12 11.43
CA GLU A 17 -52.64 19.77 11.33
C GLU A 17 -52.42 19.14 12.72
N ALA A 18 -51.93 19.89 13.68
CA ALA A 18 -51.75 19.41 15.06
C ALA A 18 -53.08 19.07 15.73
N GLU A 19 -54.16 19.86 15.49
CA GLU A 19 -55.48 19.57 16.02
C GLU A 19 -56.08 18.31 15.37
N LYS A 20 -55.86 18.10 14.08
CA LYS A 20 -56.30 16.91 13.34
C LYS A 20 -55.58 15.64 13.85
N THR A 21 -54.25 15.71 14.01
CA THR A 21 -53.48 14.62 14.58
C THR A 21 -53.84 14.28 16.01
N ALA A 22 -54.14 15.31 16.84
CA ALA A 22 -54.63 15.13 18.20
C ALA A 22 -55.95 14.40 18.26
N LYS A 23 -56.94 14.79 17.43
CA LYS A 23 -58.24 14.12 17.31
C LYS A 23 -58.10 12.66 16.85
N GLU A 24 -57.29 12.39 15.83
CA GLU A 24 -57.01 11.03 15.38
C GLU A 24 -56.37 10.14 16.44
N LEU A 25 -55.50 10.75 17.26
CA LEU A 25 -54.83 10.06 18.39
C LEU A 25 -55.87 9.75 19.51
N GLU A 26 -56.75 10.71 19.80
CA GLU A 26 -57.82 10.55 20.78
C GLU A 26 -58.82 9.48 20.42
N GLU A 27 -59.28 9.46 19.13
CA GLU A 27 -60.12 8.41 18.61
C GLU A 27 -59.49 7.01 18.66
N LYS A 28 -58.18 6.89 18.31
CA LYS A 28 -57.41 5.64 18.40
C LYS A 28 -57.27 5.19 19.83
N SER A 29 -57.01 6.13 20.76
CA SER A 29 -56.90 5.82 22.20
C SER A 29 -58.21 5.33 22.77
N GLN A 30 -59.34 5.93 22.36
CA GLN A 30 -60.66 5.52 22.86
C GLN A 30 -61.08 4.17 22.31
N ALA A 31 -60.82 3.89 21.04
CA ALA A 31 -61.02 2.59 20.43
C ALA A 31 -60.17 1.45 21.10
N GLU A 32 -58.92 1.77 21.45
CA GLU A 32 -58.04 0.84 22.16
C GLU A 32 -58.50 0.62 23.58
N LEU A 33 -58.96 1.64 24.31
CA LEU A 33 -59.56 1.47 25.65
C LEU A 33 -60.81 0.59 25.63
N GLU A 34 -61.67 0.74 24.63
CA GLU A 34 -62.83 -0.10 24.45
C GLU A 34 -62.46 -1.55 24.16
N ARG A 35 -61.42 -1.77 23.36
CA ARG A 35 -60.88 -3.09 23.03
C ARG A 35 -60.35 -3.78 24.28
N VAL A 36 -59.55 -3.06 25.07
CA VAL A 36 -58.95 -3.59 26.30
C VAL A 36 -60.01 -3.88 27.36
N ALA A 37 -61.07 -3.05 27.46
CA ALA A 37 -62.18 -3.25 28.41
C ALA A 37 -63.01 -4.52 28.10
N LYS A 38 -63.01 -5.00 26.86
CA LYS A 38 -63.70 -6.21 26.43
C LYS A 38 -62.83 -7.49 26.50
N MET A 39 -61.54 -7.38 26.84
CA MET A 39 -60.60 -8.50 26.86
C MET A 39 -60.78 -9.34 28.13
N THR A 40 -60.61 -10.66 27.98
CA THR A 40 -60.50 -11.59 29.10
C THR A 40 -59.12 -11.45 29.76
N GLN A 41 -59.00 -11.89 31.00
CA GLN A 41 -57.74 -11.88 31.74
C GLN A 41 -56.62 -12.69 31.04
N GLU A 42 -57.00 -13.78 30.38
CA GLU A 42 -56.05 -14.64 29.62
C GLU A 42 -55.57 -13.92 28.35
N GLU A 43 -56.43 -13.30 27.56
CA GLU A 43 -56.08 -12.55 26.37
C GLU A 43 -55.16 -11.35 26.69
N ALA A 44 -55.42 -10.64 27.80
CA ALA A 44 -54.58 -9.55 28.26
C ALA A 44 -53.16 -10.04 28.63
N ARG A 45 -53.09 -11.19 29.32
CA ARG A 45 -51.82 -11.82 29.68
C ARG A 45 -51.01 -12.21 28.42
N ASP A 46 -51.65 -12.88 27.47
CA ASP A 46 -51.03 -13.34 26.25
C ASP A 46 -50.52 -12.15 25.39
N MET A 47 -51.28 -11.07 25.32
CA MET A 47 -50.89 -9.86 24.63
C MET A 47 -49.63 -9.22 25.27
N ILE A 48 -49.58 -9.15 26.61
CA ILE A 48 -48.43 -8.62 27.36
C ILE A 48 -47.20 -9.51 27.07
N VAL A 49 -47.33 -10.84 27.15
CA VAL A 49 -46.25 -11.78 26.90
C VAL A 49 -45.71 -11.63 25.48
N GLN A 50 -46.59 -11.58 24.47
CA GLN A 50 -46.20 -11.36 23.07
C GLN A 50 -45.50 -10.03 22.86
N ARG A 51 -45.94 -8.96 23.49
CA ARG A 51 -45.30 -7.66 23.44
C ARG A 51 -43.89 -7.68 24.02
N ILE A 52 -43.77 -8.25 25.25
CA ILE A 52 -42.44 -8.38 25.90
C ILE A 52 -41.52 -9.28 25.08
N GLN A 53 -42.00 -10.37 24.53
CA GLN A 53 -41.18 -11.20 23.63
C GLN A 53 -40.71 -10.44 22.41
N LYS A 54 -41.58 -9.67 21.76
CA LYS A 54 -41.24 -8.88 20.60
C LYS A 54 -40.20 -7.79 20.92
N GLU A 55 -40.35 -7.12 22.05
CA GLU A 55 -39.37 -6.14 22.57
C GLU A 55 -38.03 -6.83 22.86
N ALA A 56 -38.04 -7.96 23.56
CA ALA A 56 -36.84 -8.72 23.88
C ALA A 56 -36.09 -9.22 22.61
N TYR A 57 -36.82 -9.69 21.59
CA TYR A 57 -36.21 -10.08 20.30
C TYR A 57 -35.62 -8.89 19.56
N HIS A 58 -36.28 -7.73 19.63
CA HIS A 58 -35.74 -6.51 19.03
C HIS A 58 -34.43 -6.07 19.71
N ASP A 59 -34.44 -6.01 21.04
CA ASP A 59 -33.27 -5.61 21.84
C ASP A 59 -32.11 -6.60 21.67
N ALA A 60 -32.41 -7.91 21.65
CA ALA A 60 -31.41 -8.93 21.36
C ALA A 60 -30.83 -8.75 19.94
N GLY A 61 -31.65 -8.42 18.94
CA GLY A 61 -31.19 -8.15 17.58
C GLY A 61 -30.31 -6.92 17.47
N VAL A 62 -30.60 -5.87 18.23
CA VAL A 62 -29.73 -4.67 18.32
C VAL A 62 -28.41 -5.04 18.99
N MET A 63 -28.45 -5.71 20.13
CA MET A 63 -27.23 -6.11 20.83
C MET A 63 -26.33 -7.03 20.00
N VAL A 64 -26.88 -7.96 19.26
CA VAL A 64 -26.10 -8.85 18.38
C VAL A 64 -25.40 -8.03 17.28
N ARG A 65 -26.10 -7.08 16.66
CA ARG A 65 -25.47 -6.19 15.65
C ARG A 65 -24.35 -5.35 16.22
N GLU A 66 -24.54 -4.81 17.42
CA GLU A 66 -23.49 -4.04 18.10
C GLU A 66 -22.25 -4.89 18.41
N ILE A 67 -22.47 -6.12 18.92
CA ILE A 67 -21.39 -7.06 19.18
C ILE A 67 -20.66 -7.44 17.89
N GLU A 68 -21.39 -7.73 16.80
CA GLU A 68 -20.78 -8.04 15.50
C GLU A 68 -19.97 -6.87 14.94
N GLN A 69 -20.50 -5.65 15.04
CA GLN A 69 -19.79 -4.47 14.57
C GLN A 69 -18.52 -4.22 15.38
N ASN A 70 -18.63 -4.25 16.70
CA ASN A 70 -17.47 -4.08 17.58
C ASN A 70 -16.41 -5.16 17.34
N ALA A 71 -16.83 -6.41 17.13
CA ALA A 71 -15.93 -7.52 16.83
C ALA A 71 -15.20 -7.31 15.50
N LYS A 72 -15.88 -6.82 14.46
CA LYS A 72 -15.26 -6.48 13.17
C LYS A 72 -14.23 -5.35 13.30
N ASP A 73 -14.60 -4.27 13.99
CA ASP A 73 -13.74 -3.11 14.19
C ASP A 73 -12.48 -3.48 14.99
N GLU A 74 -12.65 -4.30 16.03
CA GLU A 74 -11.53 -4.80 16.84
C GLU A 74 -10.63 -5.76 16.04
N ALA A 75 -11.22 -6.66 15.25
CA ALA A 75 -10.48 -7.58 14.39
C ALA A 75 -9.67 -6.83 13.33
N GLU A 76 -10.24 -5.80 12.69
CA GLU A 76 -9.54 -4.98 11.71
C GLU A 76 -8.37 -4.21 12.34
N LYS A 77 -8.58 -3.65 13.52
CA LYS A 77 -7.53 -2.96 14.29
C LYS A 77 -6.39 -3.91 14.66
N LYS A 78 -6.73 -5.12 15.13
CA LYS A 78 -5.73 -6.15 15.46
C LYS A 78 -4.98 -6.61 14.22
N ALA A 79 -5.67 -6.84 13.10
CA ALA A 79 -5.05 -7.23 11.83
C ALA A 79 -4.04 -6.18 11.35
N ARG A 80 -4.41 -4.89 11.35
CA ARG A 80 -3.49 -3.80 10.99
C ARG A 80 -2.24 -3.78 11.88
N ASN A 81 -2.40 -3.95 13.18
CA ASN A 81 -1.27 -3.98 14.12
C ASN A 81 -0.35 -5.18 13.86
N ILE A 82 -0.92 -6.36 13.60
CA ILE A 82 -0.13 -7.57 13.29
C ILE A 82 0.65 -7.38 12.00
N VAL A 83 0.01 -6.85 10.95
CA VAL A 83 0.66 -6.55 9.66
C VAL A 83 1.76 -5.52 9.85
N ALA A 84 1.50 -4.43 10.58
CA ALA A 84 2.52 -3.40 10.84
C ALA A 84 3.74 -3.97 11.59
N MET A 85 3.51 -4.79 12.61
CA MET A 85 4.60 -5.46 13.35
C MET A 85 5.35 -6.46 12.47
N ALA A 86 4.66 -7.21 11.61
CA ALA A 86 5.29 -8.14 10.69
C ALA A 86 6.17 -7.40 9.67
N ILE A 87 5.67 -6.31 9.08
CA ILE A 87 6.45 -5.44 8.19
C ILE A 87 7.67 -4.90 8.91
N GLN A 88 7.51 -4.37 10.12
CA GLN A 88 8.61 -3.80 10.90
C GLN A 88 9.70 -4.84 11.21
N ARG A 89 9.32 -6.09 11.48
CA ARG A 89 10.25 -7.18 11.77
C ARG A 89 10.97 -7.69 10.53
N CYS A 90 10.28 -7.80 9.39
CA CYS A 90 10.84 -8.35 8.16
C CYS A 90 11.47 -7.30 7.25
N ALA A 91 11.17 -6.00 7.46
CA ALA A 91 11.60 -4.94 6.54
C ALA A 91 13.12 -4.81 6.46
N SER A 92 13.85 -4.90 7.57
CA SER A 92 15.31 -4.74 7.57
C SER A 92 16.00 -5.88 6.81
N ASP A 93 15.55 -7.12 7.03
CA ASP A 93 16.12 -8.29 6.38
C ASP A 93 15.81 -8.29 4.88
N HIS A 94 14.57 -7.98 4.53
CA HIS A 94 14.14 -7.87 3.13
C HIS A 94 14.84 -6.74 2.38
N VAL A 95 15.01 -5.58 3.03
CA VAL A 95 15.76 -4.45 2.45
C VAL A 95 17.22 -4.84 2.24
N ALA A 96 17.87 -5.45 3.23
CA ALA A 96 19.25 -5.89 3.10
C ALA A 96 19.43 -6.89 1.94
N GLU A 97 18.50 -7.83 1.78
CA GLU A 97 18.56 -8.84 0.69
C GLU A 97 18.30 -8.24 -0.70
N THR A 98 17.39 -7.27 -0.80
CA THR A 98 16.95 -6.73 -2.10
C THR A 98 17.71 -5.49 -2.56
N THR A 99 18.40 -4.78 -1.68
CA THR A 99 19.06 -3.49 -2.00
C THR A 99 20.57 -3.58 -2.15
N VAL A 100 21.18 -4.72 -1.91
CA VAL A 100 22.63 -4.89 -2.03
C VAL A 100 23.02 -5.82 -3.19
N SER A 101 24.19 -5.58 -3.74
CA SER A 101 24.87 -6.48 -4.69
C SER A 101 26.32 -6.62 -4.25
N VAL A 102 26.83 -7.84 -4.24
CA VAL A 102 28.21 -8.13 -3.87
C VAL A 102 29.05 -8.23 -5.13
N VAL A 103 30.19 -7.54 -5.16
CA VAL A 103 31.19 -7.63 -6.22
C VAL A 103 32.44 -8.27 -5.65
N SER A 104 32.83 -9.43 -6.22
CA SER A 104 34.02 -10.13 -5.81
C SER A 104 35.29 -9.46 -6.33
N LEU A 105 36.30 -9.38 -5.49
CA LEU A 105 37.60 -8.83 -5.79
C LEU A 105 38.63 -9.96 -6.00
N PRO A 106 39.60 -9.80 -6.90
CA PRO A 106 40.64 -10.80 -7.12
C PRO A 106 41.65 -10.89 -5.97
N ASN A 107 41.78 -9.85 -5.16
CA ASN A 107 42.64 -9.76 -4.00
C ASN A 107 42.25 -8.58 -3.09
N GLU A 108 42.70 -8.59 -1.85
CA GLU A 108 42.42 -7.51 -0.87
C GLU A 108 43.04 -6.15 -1.24
N ASP A 109 44.17 -6.13 -1.96
CA ASP A 109 44.83 -4.88 -2.37
C ASP A 109 43.90 -4.03 -3.26
N MET A 110 42.96 -4.67 -3.93
CA MET A 110 41.99 -3.98 -4.77
C MET A 110 41.06 -3.07 -3.97
N LYS A 111 40.76 -3.38 -2.72
CA LYS A 111 39.98 -2.51 -1.82
C LYS A 111 40.63 -1.14 -1.68
N GLY A 112 41.93 -1.13 -1.37
CA GLY A 112 42.69 0.10 -1.23
C GLY A 112 42.71 0.95 -2.53
N ARG A 113 42.71 0.29 -3.70
CA ARG A 113 42.68 0.96 -5.01
C ARG A 113 41.31 1.52 -5.31
N ILE A 114 40.24 0.81 -4.94
CA ILE A 114 38.85 1.29 -5.10
C ILE A 114 38.61 2.49 -4.18
N ILE A 115 39.09 2.46 -2.94
CA ILE A 115 38.98 3.59 -2.03
C ILE A 115 39.79 4.78 -2.60
N GLY A 116 41.03 4.51 -2.99
CA GLY A 116 41.95 5.53 -3.50
C GLY A 116 42.46 6.45 -2.38
N ARG A 117 43.39 7.34 -2.74
CA ARG A 117 43.96 8.30 -1.80
C ARG A 117 42.86 9.20 -1.22
N GLU A 118 42.74 9.23 0.11
CA GLU A 118 41.73 10.03 0.84
C GLU A 118 40.28 9.74 0.42
N GLY A 119 39.98 8.53 -0.07
CA GLY A 119 38.64 8.16 -0.54
C GLY A 119 38.20 8.81 -1.83
N ARG A 120 39.13 9.30 -2.66
CA ARG A 120 38.81 10.05 -3.89
C ARG A 120 38.10 9.18 -4.93
N ASN A 121 38.54 7.95 -5.12
CA ASN A 121 37.99 7.06 -6.12
C ASN A 121 36.58 6.58 -5.73
N ILE A 122 36.39 6.16 -4.47
CA ILE A 122 35.08 5.72 -3.98
C ILE A 122 34.04 6.84 -4.09
N ARG A 123 34.37 8.08 -3.66
CA ARG A 123 33.45 9.23 -3.79
C ARG A 123 33.11 9.53 -5.23
N THR A 124 34.07 9.40 -6.17
CA THR A 124 33.79 9.60 -7.59
C THR A 124 32.81 8.57 -8.12
N LEU A 125 32.97 7.29 -7.73
CA LEU A 125 32.08 6.22 -8.16
C LEU A 125 30.68 6.39 -7.57
N GLU A 126 30.58 6.69 -6.28
CA GLU A 126 29.30 6.97 -5.60
C GLU A 126 28.57 8.17 -6.23
N THR A 127 29.29 9.26 -6.48
CA THR A 127 28.71 10.46 -7.11
C THR A 127 28.23 10.18 -8.54
N ALA A 128 29.01 9.43 -9.34
CA ALA A 128 28.70 9.15 -10.75
C ALA A 128 27.53 8.17 -10.93
N THR A 129 27.34 7.26 -9.97
CA THR A 129 26.31 6.20 -10.02
C THR A 129 25.10 6.47 -9.13
N GLY A 130 25.28 7.24 -8.05
CA GLY A 130 24.25 7.49 -7.03
C GLY A 130 23.95 6.26 -6.17
N VAL A 131 24.97 5.44 -5.90
CA VAL A 131 24.92 4.29 -4.98
C VAL A 131 25.87 4.52 -3.82
N ASP A 132 25.71 3.76 -2.74
CA ASP A 132 26.66 3.68 -1.63
C ASP A 132 27.54 2.44 -1.77
N LEU A 133 28.85 2.59 -1.59
CA LEU A 133 29.80 1.50 -1.57
C LEU A 133 30.24 1.20 -0.14
N ILE A 134 29.98 -0.03 0.31
CA ILE A 134 30.37 -0.51 1.63
C ILE A 134 31.58 -1.41 1.46
N ILE A 135 32.70 -0.98 2.02
CA ILE A 135 33.96 -1.71 2.05
C ILE A 135 34.25 -2.02 3.51
N ASP A 136 33.95 -3.22 3.92
CA ASP A 136 34.10 -3.74 5.28
C ASP A 136 35.20 -4.83 5.34
N ASP A 137 35.24 -5.54 6.45
CA ASP A 137 36.18 -6.66 6.67
C ASP A 137 35.81 -7.93 5.90
N THR A 138 34.74 -7.95 5.10
CA THR A 138 34.36 -9.10 4.26
C THR A 138 35.50 -9.40 3.28
N PRO A 139 36.11 -10.60 3.30
CA PRO A 139 37.24 -10.90 2.45
C PRO A 139 36.88 -10.79 0.96
N GLU A 140 37.78 -10.17 0.18
CA GLU A 140 37.73 -10.13 -1.29
C GLU A 140 36.35 -9.72 -1.86
N ALA A 141 35.65 -8.81 -1.20
CA ALA A 141 34.33 -8.34 -1.65
C ALA A 141 34.12 -6.84 -1.37
N VAL A 142 33.31 -6.23 -2.22
CA VAL A 142 32.73 -4.89 -2.04
C VAL A 142 31.22 -5.00 -2.20
N ILE A 143 30.49 -4.36 -1.31
CA ILE A 143 29.04 -4.33 -1.33
C ILE A 143 28.58 -3.01 -1.98
N VAL A 144 27.73 -3.12 -2.99
CA VAL A 144 27.06 -2.00 -3.66
C VAL A 144 25.64 -1.92 -3.14
N SER A 145 25.27 -0.82 -2.49
CA SER A 145 23.97 -0.61 -1.88
C SER A 145 23.21 0.52 -2.61
N ALA A 146 22.00 0.23 -3.08
CA ALA A 146 21.06 1.22 -3.62
C ALA A 146 19.64 0.67 -3.70
N PHE A 147 18.65 1.53 -3.48
CA PHE A 147 17.25 1.19 -3.68
C PHE A 147 16.90 0.96 -5.16
N ASP A 148 17.50 1.75 -6.06
CA ASP A 148 17.27 1.60 -7.50
C ASP A 148 18.11 0.44 -8.04
N PRO A 149 17.49 -0.67 -8.46
CA PRO A 149 18.20 -1.84 -8.96
C PRO A 149 18.99 -1.55 -10.25
N ILE A 150 18.57 -0.57 -11.05
CA ILE A 150 19.26 -0.17 -12.28
C ILE A 150 20.55 0.57 -11.94
N ARG A 151 20.53 1.51 -10.99
CA ARG A 151 21.75 2.18 -10.50
C ARG A 151 22.73 1.20 -9.90
N ARG A 152 22.23 0.24 -9.13
CA ARG A 152 23.05 -0.80 -8.52
C ARG A 152 23.72 -1.68 -9.58
N GLU A 153 22.97 -2.08 -10.62
CA GLU A 153 23.53 -2.84 -11.72
C GLU A 153 24.58 -2.06 -12.54
N VAL A 154 24.33 -0.77 -12.82
CA VAL A 154 25.31 0.11 -13.44
C VAL A 154 26.59 0.18 -12.62
N ALA A 155 26.48 0.36 -11.31
CA ALA A 155 27.66 0.44 -10.43
C ALA A 155 28.41 -0.91 -10.37
N ARG A 156 27.67 -2.03 -10.31
CA ARG A 156 28.25 -3.40 -10.34
C ARG A 156 29.08 -3.61 -11.62
N ILE A 157 28.49 -3.37 -12.78
CA ILE A 157 29.16 -3.54 -14.08
C ILE A 157 30.37 -2.59 -14.22
N ALA A 158 30.22 -1.32 -13.77
CA ALA A 158 31.31 -0.36 -13.81
C ALA A 158 32.49 -0.81 -12.92
N LEU A 159 32.18 -1.30 -11.72
CA LEU A 159 33.19 -1.80 -10.78
C LEU A 159 33.89 -3.04 -11.32
N GLU A 160 33.18 -4.03 -11.86
CA GLU A 160 33.76 -5.22 -12.49
C GLU A 160 34.71 -4.83 -13.64
N LYS A 161 34.32 -3.89 -14.49
CA LYS A 161 35.18 -3.40 -15.59
C LYS A 161 36.41 -2.67 -15.07
N LEU A 162 36.30 -1.89 -13.99
CA LEU A 162 37.45 -1.21 -13.36
C LEU A 162 38.41 -2.23 -12.74
N ILE A 163 37.89 -3.28 -12.12
CA ILE A 163 38.69 -4.36 -11.55
C ILE A 163 39.44 -5.11 -12.66
N ALA A 164 38.76 -5.48 -13.73
CA ALA A 164 39.36 -6.18 -14.88
C ALA A 164 40.42 -5.33 -15.59
N ASP A 165 40.17 -4.02 -15.75
CA ASP A 165 41.13 -3.07 -16.38
C ASP A 165 42.33 -2.78 -15.46
N GLY A 166 42.12 -2.85 -14.16
CA GLY A 166 43.16 -2.59 -13.15
C GLY A 166 43.54 -1.13 -12.99
N ARG A 167 43.02 -0.19 -13.77
CA ARG A 167 43.28 1.25 -13.70
C ARG A 167 42.12 1.97 -13.01
N ILE A 168 42.28 2.28 -11.74
CA ILE A 168 41.22 2.92 -10.93
C ILE A 168 41.66 4.34 -10.59
N HIS A 169 41.11 5.33 -11.31
CA HIS A 169 41.27 6.76 -11.06
C HIS A 169 40.00 7.50 -11.55
N PRO A 170 39.74 8.72 -11.08
CA PRO A 170 38.47 9.42 -11.31
C PRO A 170 38.02 9.46 -12.76
N ALA A 171 38.84 9.91 -13.68
CA ALA A 171 38.48 9.98 -15.09
C ALA A 171 38.14 8.60 -15.71
N ARG A 172 38.82 7.53 -15.27
CA ARG A 172 38.53 6.17 -15.71
C ARG A 172 37.24 5.62 -15.11
N ILE A 173 36.95 6.02 -13.87
CA ILE A 173 35.69 5.67 -13.21
C ILE A 173 34.51 6.27 -13.97
N GLU A 174 34.56 7.56 -14.29
CA GLU A 174 33.50 8.22 -15.07
C GLU A 174 33.30 7.56 -16.43
N GLU A 175 34.39 7.26 -17.16
CA GLU A 175 34.33 6.55 -18.44
C GLU A 175 33.67 5.18 -18.32
N MET A 176 34.02 4.38 -17.30
CA MET A 176 33.46 3.05 -17.09
C MET A 176 32.00 3.11 -16.65
N VAL A 177 31.63 4.09 -15.84
CA VAL A 177 30.23 4.33 -15.47
C VAL A 177 29.38 4.67 -16.69
N ASP A 178 29.87 5.53 -17.58
CA ASP A 178 29.14 5.86 -18.81
C ASP A 178 29.02 4.66 -19.76
N LYS A 179 30.04 3.83 -19.86
CA LYS A 179 29.96 2.56 -20.62
C LYS A 179 28.94 1.60 -19.99
N ALA A 180 28.94 1.47 -18.67
CA ALA A 180 27.99 0.61 -17.94
C ALA A 180 26.54 1.12 -18.11
N LYS A 181 26.30 2.43 -18.04
CA LYS A 181 24.98 3.01 -18.31
C LYS A 181 24.45 2.63 -19.70
N ARG A 182 25.28 2.77 -20.74
CA ARG A 182 24.90 2.40 -22.11
C ARG A 182 24.62 0.90 -22.25
N GLU A 183 25.40 0.07 -21.58
CA GLU A 183 25.21 -1.39 -21.59
C GLU A 183 23.89 -1.78 -20.91
N VAL A 184 23.60 -1.24 -19.76
CA VAL A 184 22.34 -1.49 -19.05
C VAL A 184 21.14 -0.96 -19.85
N ASP A 185 21.25 0.22 -20.47
CA ASP A 185 20.21 0.76 -21.36
C ASP A 185 19.95 -0.16 -22.56
N ASN A 186 20.99 -0.75 -23.15
CA ASN A 186 20.84 -1.75 -24.22
C ASN A 186 20.16 -3.03 -23.71
N GLN A 187 20.58 -3.54 -22.56
CA GLN A 187 19.95 -4.72 -21.95
C GLN A 187 18.47 -4.49 -21.64
N ILE A 188 18.11 -3.29 -21.16
CA ILE A 188 16.72 -2.88 -20.93
C ILE A 188 15.93 -2.92 -22.24
N ARG A 189 16.49 -2.35 -23.33
CA ARG A 189 15.81 -2.35 -24.62
C ARG A 189 15.64 -3.75 -25.16
N GLU A 190 16.69 -4.55 -25.16
CA GLU A 190 16.65 -5.95 -25.61
C GLU A 190 15.63 -6.78 -24.82
N ALA A 191 15.59 -6.64 -23.49
CA ALA A 191 14.61 -7.31 -22.65
C ALA A 191 13.17 -6.90 -22.97
N GLY A 192 12.93 -5.60 -23.24
CA GLY A 192 11.62 -5.11 -23.65
C GLY A 192 11.20 -5.60 -25.03
N GLU A 193 12.10 -5.60 -26.00
CA GLU A 193 11.87 -6.14 -27.35
C GLU A 193 11.58 -7.66 -27.31
N GLN A 194 12.32 -8.40 -26.49
CA GLN A 194 12.11 -9.83 -26.29
C GLN A 194 10.71 -10.11 -25.69
N ALA A 195 10.29 -9.35 -24.66
CA ALA A 195 8.98 -9.50 -24.05
C ALA A 195 7.84 -9.24 -25.05
N ILE A 196 7.98 -8.24 -25.92
CA ILE A 196 7.01 -7.94 -26.98
C ILE A 196 6.96 -9.06 -28.01
N PHE A 197 8.10 -9.59 -28.40
CA PHE A 197 8.17 -10.70 -29.33
C PHE A 197 7.49 -11.96 -28.77
N GLU A 198 7.76 -12.32 -27.53
CA GLU A 198 7.16 -13.49 -26.86
C GLU A 198 5.65 -13.37 -26.67
N THR A 199 5.16 -12.15 -26.41
CA THR A 199 3.71 -11.90 -26.27
C THR A 199 3.01 -11.61 -27.61
N ASN A 200 3.72 -11.64 -28.73
CA ASN A 200 3.22 -11.36 -30.09
C ASN A 200 2.48 -10.02 -30.19
N MET A 201 2.91 -9.02 -29.46
CA MET A 201 2.35 -7.66 -29.49
C MET A 201 3.02 -6.83 -30.58
N HIS A 202 2.24 -6.05 -31.34
CA HIS A 202 2.73 -5.19 -32.40
C HIS A 202 2.30 -3.74 -32.22
N GLY A 203 3.10 -2.79 -32.74
CA GLY A 203 2.76 -1.38 -32.75
C GLY A 203 2.88 -0.68 -31.40
N ILE A 204 3.65 -1.23 -30.47
CA ILE A 204 3.87 -0.64 -29.14
C ILE A 204 4.86 0.53 -29.25
N HIS A 205 4.53 1.62 -28.55
CA HIS A 205 5.42 2.78 -28.50
C HIS A 205 6.74 2.44 -27.80
N HIS A 206 7.87 2.94 -28.33
CA HIS A 206 9.21 2.61 -27.84
C HIS A 206 9.44 2.90 -26.34
N GLU A 207 8.81 3.95 -25.80
CA GLU A 207 8.87 4.24 -24.35
C GLU A 207 8.23 3.14 -23.50
N LEU A 208 7.15 2.53 -23.99
CA LEU A 208 6.52 1.41 -23.30
C LEU A 208 7.39 0.16 -23.36
N VAL A 209 8.06 -0.08 -24.51
CA VAL A 209 9.07 -1.15 -24.64
C VAL A 209 10.17 -1.00 -23.61
N LYS A 210 10.66 0.23 -23.43
CA LYS A 210 11.68 0.54 -22.42
C LYS A 210 11.17 0.33 -20.98
N LEU A 211 9.92 0.69 -20.70
CA LEU A 211 9.31 0.43 -19.40
C LEU A 211 9.18 -1.07 -19.11
N LEU A 212 8.75 -1.86 -20.08
CA LEU A 212 8.72 -3.33 -19.98
C LEU A 212 10.11 -3.89 -19.70
N GLY A 213 11.13 -3.46 -20.46
CA GLY A 213 12.50 -3.91 -20.23
C GLY A 213 13.05 -3.60 -18.83
N ARG A 214 12.65 -2.47 -18.24
CA ARG A 214 13.02 -2.14 -16.84
C ARG A 214 12.47 -3.12 -15.81
N MET A 215 11.39 -3.85 -16.12
CA MET A 215 10.83 -4.87 -15.26
C MET A 215 11.78 -6.06 -15.04
N ARG A 216 12.77 -6.28 -15.93
CA ARG A 216 13.86 -7.25 -15.73
C ARG A 216 14.62 -7.05 -14.42
N TYR A 217 14.77 -5.81 -13.99
CA TYR A 217 15.50 -5.45 -12.77
C TYR A 217 14.60 -5.33 -11.54
N ARG A 218 13.30 -5.56 -11.70
CA ARG A 218 12.33 -5.46 -10.61
C ARG A 218 11.92 -6.84 -10.14
N THR A 219 12.02 -7.07 -8.85
CA THR A 219 11.52 -8.29 -8.19
C THR A 219 10.30 -7.96 -7.37
N SER A 220 9.33 -8.88 -7.33
CA SER A 220 8.18 -8.84 -6.45
C SER A 220 7.98 -10.22 -5.86
N TYR A 221 7.86 -10.31 -4.54
CA TYR A 221 7.75 -11.60 -3.82
C TYR A 221 8.88 -12.61 -4.17
N GLY A 222 10.11 -12.13 -4.37
CA GLY A 222 11.25 -12.96 -4.75
C GLY A 222 11.25 -13.44 -6.21
N GLN A 223 10.32 -12.98 -7.03
CA GLN A 223 10.20 -13.35 -8.44
C GLN A 223 10.47 -12.17 -9.35
N ASN A 224 11.10 -12.43 -10.51
CA ASN A 224 11.33 -11.40 -11.52
C ASN A 224 10.01 -11.04 -12.21
N VAL A 225 9.68 -9.74 -12.21
CA VAL A 225 8.39 -9.25 -12.73
C VAL A 225 8.23 -9.43 -14.25
N LEU A 226 9.34 -9.54 -15.01
CA LEU A 226 9.28 -9.73 -16.46
C LEU A 226 9.08 -11.21 -16.85
N GLN A 227 9.43 -12.15 -15.97
CA GLN A 227 9.35 -13.60 -16.23
C GLN A 227 7.99 -14.20 -15.87
N HIS A 228 7.11 -13.43 -15.28
CA HIS A 228 5.75 -13.78 -14.89
C HIS A 228 4.72 -12.94 -15.61
#